data_90d87f02d0d7ca7d95e4b3fd38e5c4df
#
_entry.id   90d87f02d0d7ca7d95e4b3fd38e5c4df
#
_cell.length_a   1.000
_cell.length_b   1.000
_cell.length_c   1.000
_cell.angle_alpha   90.00
_cell.angle_beta   90.00
_cell.angle_gamma   90.00
#
_symmetry.space_group_name_H-M   'P 1'
#
loop_
_entity.id
_entity.type
_entity.pdbx_description
1 polymer ?
#
loop_
_entity_poly.entity_id
_entity_poly.type
_entity_poly.pdbx_seq_one_letter_code
_entity_poly.pdbx_strand_id
1 'polypeptide(L)'
;MLSAEGLRHAFGGGRVEGAAGGGRVVALDDVTFTLQAGQTLAVFGPNGAGKTTLLKVLAGLIRPDAGRATVAGGRGAIGWIGHQSHLYAHLTVRENLLFWAALYHVPAASRAHRAAEVMQRLGIAEHARRPVWALSRGLAQRAAIARALIHEPRVLLLDEPFTGLDLAAAAEFRALLSQLRGAGRVVVLATHNVGEGAELATDVAFQRRGRFVHFAPRGGRAPAEIAEQYRRALGDAGA
;
A
#
# COMPACT_ATOMS: atom_id res chain seq x y z
N MET A 1 -12.36 -9.73 -1.79
CA MET A 1 -11.54 -10.71 -1.05
C MET A 1 -10.11 -10.65 -1.56
N LEU A 2 -9.16 -10.64 -0.65
CA LEU A 2 -7.72 -10.76 -0.89
C LEU A 2 -7.22 -11.90 0.00
N SER A 3 -6.49 -12.88 -0.56
CA SER A 3 -5.84 -13.92 0.22
C SER A 3 -4.35 -14.05 -0.10
N ALA A 4 -3.60 -14.45 0.90
CA ALA A 4 -2.21 -14.84 0.85
C ALA A 4 -2.08 -16.18 1.54
N GLU A 5 -1.48 -17.16 0.90
CA GLU A 5 -1.37 -18.53 1.38
C GLU A 5 0.08 -19.00 1.28
N GLY A 6 0.75 -19.14 2.43
CA GLY A 6 2.10 -19.68 2.54
C GLY A 6 3.13 -18.91 1.73
N LEU A 7 3.04 -17.56 1.65
CA LEU A 7 3.92 -16.77 0.81
C LEU A 7 5.36 -16.85 1.29
N ARG A 8 6.26 -17.25 0.39
CA ARG A 8 7.72 -17.24 0.60
C ARG A 8 8.40 -16.51 -0.54
N HIS A 9 9.39 -15.69 -0.21
CA HIS A 9 10.23 -15.03 -1.20
C HIS A 9 11.57 -14.63 -0.60
N ALA A 10 12.65 -14.86 -1.35
CA ALA A 10 13.99 -14.42 -0.98
C ALA A 10 14.71 -13.78 -2.16
N PHE A 11 15.42 -12.71 -1.88
CA PHE A 11 16.32 -12.04 -2.82
C PHE A 11 17.73 -12.64 -2.72
N GLY A 12 18.45 -12.63 -3.85
CA GLY A 12 19.80 -13.16 -3.92
C GLY A 12 19.80 -14.66 -4.23
N GLY A 13 20.89 -15.17 -4.78
CA GLY A 13 21.06 -16.56 -5.25
C GLY A 13 21.73 -16.66 -6.61
N GLY A 14 22.02 -15.53 -7.27
CA GLY A 14 22.93 -15.50 -8.40
C GLY A 14 24.36 -15.72 -7.91
N ARG A 15 25.06 -16.76 -8.39
CA ARG A 15 26.50 -16.87 -8.28
C ARG A 15 27.12 -15.66 -8.98
N VAL A 16 27.59 -14.69 -8.19
CA VAL A 16 28.61 -13.76 -8.67
C VAL A 16 29.93 -14.51 -8.48
N GLU A 17 30.56 -14.95 -9.59
CA GLU A 17 31.91 -15.52 -9.56
C GLU A 17 32.85 -14.51 -8.89
N GLY A 18 33.41 -14.87 -7.75
CA GLY A 18 34.41 -14.08 -7.05
C GLY A 18 34.00 -13.42 -5.73
N ALA A 19 32.71 -13.47 -5.31
CA ALA A 19 32.31 -12.98 -3.98
C ALA A 19 31.97 -14.14 -3.05
N ALA A 20 32.83 -14.36 -2.04
CA ALA A 20 32.52 -15.24 -0.93
C ALA A 20 31.31 -14.66 -0.16
N GLY A 21 30.13 -15.32 -0.24
CA GLY A 21 29.00 -15.07 0.63
C GLY A 21 27.84 -14.26 0.06
N GLY A 22 27.34 -14.56 -1.13
CA GLY A 22 26.03 -14.11 -1.60
C GLY A 22 24.89 -14.80 -0.83
N GLY A 23 24.64 -14.40 0.42
CA GLY A 23 23.58 -14.96 1.26
C GLY A 23 22.20 -14.62 0.68
N ARG A 24 21.32 -15.62 0.57
CA ARG A 24 19.91 -15.42 0.21
C ARG A 24 19.22 -14.66 1.34
N VAL A 25 18.67 -13.48 1.03
CA VAL A 25 17.95 -12.65 2.00
C VAL A 25 16.48 -13.03 1.94
N VAL A 26 15.98 -13.69 2.98
CA VAL A 26 14.56 -14.06 3.09
C VAL A 26 13.76 -12.82 3.41
N ALA A 27 12.88 -12.44 2.47
CA ALA A 27 11.99 -11.28 2.60
C ALA A 27 10.56 -11.66 3.01
N LEU A 28 10.10 -12.86 2.63
CA LEU A 28 8.83 -13.45 3.09
C LEU A 28 9.08 -14.90 3.46
N ASP A 29 8.51 -15.33 4.58
CA ASP A 29 8.62 -16.69 5.09
C ASP A 29 7.30 -17.11 5.74
N ASP A 30 6.49 -17.82 4.96
CA ASP A 30 5.22 -18.43 5.38
C ASP A 30 4.14 -17.41 5.80
N VAL A 31 3.94 -16.34 5.00
CA VAL A 31 2.91 -15.34 5.29
C VAL A 31 1.56 -15.83 4.77
N THR A 32 0.60 -15.97 5.69
CA THR A 32 -0.76 -16.44 5.39
C THR A 32 -1.81 -15.54 6.06
N PHE A 33 -2.77 -15.04 5.28
CA PHE A 33 -3.94 -14.30 5.78
C PHE A 33 -5.02 -14.19 4.71
N THR A 34 -6.24 -13.86 5.15
CA THR A 34 -7.37 -13.54 4.24
C THR A 34 -8.09 -12.29 4.72
N LEU A 35 -8.44 -11.41 3.77
CA LEU A 35 -9.22 -10.20 4.03
C LEU A 35 -10.50 -10.20 3.20
N GLN A 36 -11.60 -9.83 3.85
CA GLN A 36 -12.90 -9.64 3.22
C GLN A 36 -13.12 -8.18 2.83
N ALA A 37 -14.16 -7.93 2.04
CA ALA A 37 -14.58 -6.57 1.70
C ALA A 37 -14.78 -5.71 2.98
N GLY A 38 -14.29 -4.48 2.96
CA GLY A 38 -14.38 -3.57 4.10
C GLY A 38 -13.35 -3.77 5.20
N GLN A 39 -12.40 -4.71 5.03
CA GLN A 39 -11.30 -4.87 5.99
C GLN A 39 -10.08 -4.04 5.62
N THR A 40 -9.39 -3.59 6.65
CA THR A 40 -8.09 -2.89 6.55
C THR A 40 -7.07 -3.64 7.39
N LEU A 41 -6.05 -4.20 6.72
CA LEU A 41 -4.87 -4.76 7.38
C LEU A 41 -3.77 -3.73 7.49
N ALA A 42 -3.36 -3.40 8.71
CA ALA A 42 -2.13 -2.65 8.95
C ALA A 42 -0.98 -3.62 9.26
N VAL A 43 0.07 -3.56 8.42
CA VAL A 43 1.29 -4.35 8.58
C VAL A 43 2.38 -3.46 9.17
N PHE A 44 2.74 -3.71 10.42
CA PHE A 44 3.80 -3.00 11.13
C PHE A 44 5.08 -3.82 11.15
N GLY A 45 6.21 -3.16 11.11
CA GLY A 45 7.51 -3.83 11.20
C GLY A 45 8.66 -2.86 10.97
N PRO A 46 9.89 -3.19 11.41
CA PRO A 46 11.06 -2.39 11.15
C PRO A 46 11.42 -2.36 9.66
N ASN A 47 12.36 -1.49 9.29
CA ASN A 47 12.92 -1.50 7.95
C ASN A 47 13.58 -2.86 7.67
N GLY A 48 13.38 -3.39 6.46
CA GLY A 48 13.87 -4.73 6.10
C GLY A 48 13.00 -5.90 6.59
N ALA A 49 11.90 -5.67 7.31
CA ALA A 49 11.00 -6.74 7.76
C ALA A 49 10.31 -7.51 6.61
N GLY A 50 10.29 -6.96 5.38
CA GLY A 50 9.63 -7.57 4.22
C GLY A 50 8.30 -6.94 3.83
N LYS A 51 7.86 -5.84 4.47
CA LYS A 51 6.57 -5.18 4.24
C LYS A 51 6.35 -4.79 2.77
N THR A 52 7.28 -4.04 2.19
CA THR A 52 7.23 -3.65 0.77
C THR A 52 7.22 -4.87 -0.16
N THR A 53 7.97 -5.93 0.19
CA THR A 53 7.99 -7.18 -0.58
C THR A 53 6.63 -7.86 -0.54
N LEU A 54 6.00 -7.93 0.63
CA LEU A 54 4.64 -8.45 0.78
C LEU A 54 3.68 -7.70 -0.14
N LEU A 55 3.65 -6.37 -0.07
CA LEU A 55 2.77 -5.56 -0.91
C LEU A 55 3.05 -5.78 -2.41
N LYS A 56 4.33 -5.87 -2.83
CA LYS A 56 4.70 -6.14 -4.23
C LYS A 56 4.26 -7.53 -4.70
N VAL A 57 4.32 -8.54 -3.84
CA VAL A 57 3.80 -9.88 -4.13
C VAL A 57 2.28 -9.84 -4.27
N LEU A 58 1.57 -9.18 -3.36
CA LEU A 58 0.11 -8.99 -3.44
C LEU A 58 -0.30 -8.23 -4.72
N ALA A 59 0.48 -7.24 -5.13
CA ALA A 59 0.27 -6.49 -6.37
C ALA A 59 0.60 -7.33 -7.64
N GLY A 60 1.22 -8.50 -7.48
CA GLY A 60 1.72 -9.33 -8.57
C GLY A 60 2.91 -8.72 -9.31
N LEU A 61 3.61 -7.76 -8.70
CA LEU A 61 4.85 -7.17 -9.21
C LEU A 61 6.06 -8.07 -8.97
N ILE A 62 5.99 -8.93 -7.95
CA ILE A 62 6.98 -9.96 -7.64
C ILE A 62 6.26 -11.30 -7.59
N ARG A 63 6.82 -12.30 -8.25
CA ARG A 63 6.36 -13.68 -8.13
C ARG A 63 6.97 -14.27 -6.86
N PRO A 64 6.17 -14.83 -5.92
CA PRO A 64 6.71 -15.51 -4.76
C PRO A 64 7.42 -16.81 -5.17
N ASP A 65 8.41 -17.24 -4.37
CA ASP A 65 9.11 -18.53 -4.56
C ASP A 65 8.20 -19.72 -4.22
N ALA A 66 7.30 -19.52 -3.25
CA ALA A 66 6.26 -20.48 -2.88
C ALA A 66 5.02 -19.76 -2.37
N GLY A 67 3.90 -20.49 -2.34
CA GLY A 67 2.61 -19.94 -1.94
C GLY A 67 1.90 -19.19 -3.05
N ARG A 68 0.77 -18.56 -2.72
CA ARG A 68 -0.07 -17.85 -3.68
C ARG A 68 -0.71 -16.61 -3.06
N ALA A 69 -0.76 -15.52 -3.83
CA ALA A 69 -1.61 -14.37 -3.54
C ALA A 69 -2.76 -14.31 -4.54
N THR A 70 -3.99 -14.14 -4.06
CA THR A 70 -5.20 -14.07 -4.90
C THR A 70 -5.99 -12.81 -4.58
N VAL A 71 -6.37 -12.07 -5.62
CA VAL A 71 -7.18 -10.85 -5.53
C VAL A 71 -8.45 -11.06 -6.38
N ALA A 72 -9.61 -10.87 -5.78
CA ALA A 72 -10.87 -10.92 -6.51
C ALA A 72 -10.92 -9.78 -7.55
N GLY A 73 -11.04 -10.15 -8.83
CA GLY A 73 -10.96 -9.23 -9.97
C GLY A 73 -9.55 -9.11 -10.58
N GLY A 74 -8.58 -9.88 -10.08
CA GLY A 74 -7.23 -9.92 -10.62
C GLY A 74 -6.42 -8.63 -10.40
N ARG A 75 -5.32 -8.49 -11.14
CA ARG A 75 -4.40 -7.34 -11.00
C ARG A 75 -5.04 -6.00 -11.34
N GLY A 76 -6.00 -5.97 -12.27
CA GLY A 76 -6.73 -4.75 -12.64
C GLY A 76 -7.61 -4.20 -11.53
N ALA A 77 -7.86 -4.96 -10.45
CA ALA A 77 -8.62 -4.52 -9.29
C ALA A 77 -7.74 -3.92 -8.18
N ILE A 78 -6.44 -3.72 -8.41
CA ILE A 78 -5.48 -3.26 -7.41
C ILE A 78 -5.07 -1.81 -7.68
N GLY A 79 -5.25 -0.95 -6.70
CA GLY A 79 -4.63 0.38 -6.63
C GLY A 79 -3.35 0.31 -5.79
N TRP A 80 -2.25 0.81 -6.33
CA TRP A 80 -0.94 0.80 -5.68
C TRP A 80 -0.49 2.22 -5.35
N ILE A 81 -0.11 2.46 -4.10
CA ILE A 81 0.57 3.67 -3.64
C ILE A 81 1.85 3.22 -2.93
N GLY A 82 2.99 3.52 -3.51
CA GLY A 82 4.31 3.22 -2.96
C GLY A 82 5.12 4.49 -2.71
N HIS A 83 6.38 4.32 -2.34
CA HIS A 83 7.31 5.44 -2.17
C HIS A 83 7.46 6.33 -3.41
N GLN A 84 7.36 5.73 -4.59
CA GLN A 84 7.36 6.48 -5.85
C GLN A 84 5.92 6.79 -6.27
N SER A 85 5.68 8.02 -6.68
CA SER A 85 4.36 8.48 -7.14
C SER A 85 3.90 7.78 -8.42
N HIS A 86 4.84 7.28 -9.23
CA HIS A 86 4.61 6.78 -10.59
C HIS A 86 3.88 7.79 -11.49
N LEU A 87 4.06 9.08 -11.22
CA LEU A 87 3.57 10.16 -12.05
C LEU A 87 4.68 10.63 -12.99
N TYR A 88 4.30 10.96 -14.22
CA TYR A 88 5.20 11.56 -15.19
C TYR A 88 5.37 13.05 -14.86
N ALA A 89 6.57 13.46 -14.52
CA ALA A 89 6.86 14.80 -13.99
C ALA A 89 6.45 15.92 -14.95
N HIS A 90 6.66 15.73 -16.25
CA HIS A 90 6.39 16.74 -17.28
C HIS A 90 4.94 16.78 -17.77
N LEU A 91 4.14 15.78 -17.43
CA LEU A 91 2.71 15.79 -17.70
C LEU A 91 1.96 16.54 -16.59
N THR A 92 0.87 17.18 -16.95
CA THR A 92 -0.07 17.78 -16.01
C THR A 92 -0.74 16.69 -15.16
N VAL A 93 -1.34 17.08 -14.04
CA VAL A 93 -2.15 16.15 -13.21
C VAL A 93 -3.21 15.46 -14.06
N ARG A 94 -3.96 16.23 -14.87
CA ARG A 94 -5.01 15.69 -15.73
C ARG A 94 -4.47 14.71 -16.76
N GLU A 95 -3.38 15.04 -17.44
CA GLU A 95 -2.75 14.15 -18.45
C GLU A 95 -2.25 12.85 -17.82
N ASN A 96 -1.63 12.92 -16.63
CA ASN A 96 -1.25 11.73 -15.88
C ASN A 96 -2.48 10.84 -15.62
N LEU A 97 -3.57 11.41 -15.11
CA LEU A 97 -4.77 10.64 -14.82
C LEU A 97 -5.41 10.02 -16.05
N LEU A 98 -5.45 10.75 -17.17
CA LEU A 98 -5.95 10.23 -18.45
C LEU A 98 -5.08 9.09 -18.99
N PHE A 99 -3.75 9.23 -18.88
CA PHE A 99 -2.80 8.20 -19.27
C PHE A 99 -3.03 6.91 -18.46
N TRP A 100 -3.08 7.02 -17.13
CA TRP A 100 -3.30 5.87 -16.27
C TRP A 100 -4.70 5.26 -16.43
N ALA A 101 -5.73 6.07 -16.66
CA ALA A 101 -7.07 5.59 -16.99
C ALA A 101 -7.07 4.76 -18.27
N ALA A 102 -6.30 5.19 -19.28
CA ALA A 102 -6.14 4.42 -20.51
C ALA A 102 -5.40 3.09 -20.28
N LEU A 103 -4.33 3.11 -19.50
CA LEU A 103 -3.52 1.94 -19.17
C LEU A 103 -4.32 0.88 -18.39
N TYR A 104 -5.22 1.33 -17.50
CA TYR A 104 -6.15 0.46 -16.76
C TYR A 104 -7.44 0.13 -17.52
N HIS A 105 -7.47 0.39 -18.84
CA HIS A 105 -8.60 0.09 -19.72
C HIS A 105 -9.94 0.74 -19.31
N VAL A 106 -9.91 1.88 -18.62
CA VAL A 106 -11.12 2.68 -18.39
C VAL A 106 -11.69 3.09 -19.76
N PRO A 107 -13.00 2.91 -20.01
CA PRO A 107 -13.63 3.27 -21.29
C PRO A 107 -13.33 4.72 -21.69
N ALA A 108 -12.97 4.96 -22.94
CA ALA A 108 -12.53 6.27 -23.43
C ALA A 108 -13.53 7.40 -23.11
N ALA A 109 -14.83 7.13 -23.27
CA ALA A 109 -15.90 8.06 -22.96
C ALA A 109 -15.97 8.47 -21.48
N SER A 110 -15.49 7.64 -20.55
CA SER A 110 -15.55 7.86 -19.10
C SER A 110 -14.29 8.48 -18.53
N ARG A 111 -13.13 8.44 -19.24
CA ARG A 111 -11.83 8.84 -18.68
C ARG A 111 -11.79 10.27 -18.18
N ALA A 112 -12.32 11.22 -18.97
CA ALA A 112 -12.31 12.63 -18.63
C ALA A 112 -13.17 12.92 -17.39
N HIS A 113 -14.38 12.33 -17.33
CA HIS A 113 -15.26 12.43 -16.18
C HIS A 113 -14.61 11.85 -14.92
N ARG A 114 -14.04 10.66 -15.04
CA ARG A 114 -13.35 9.97 -13.95
C ARG A 114 -12.16 10.76 -13.42
N ALA A 115 -11.35 11.34 -14.31
CA ALA A 115 -10.23 12.18 -13.92
C ALA A 115 -10.71 13.42 -13.14
N ALA A 116 -11.79 14.07 -13.60
CA ALA A 116 -12.38 15.21 -12.90
C ALA A 116 -12.91 14.82 -11.51
N GLU A 117 -13.65 13.71 -11.42
CA GLU A 117 -14.23 13.20 -10.16
C GLU A 117 -13.14 12.92 -9.11
N VAL A 118 -12.08 12.19 -9.46
CA VAL A 118 -11.03 11.87 -8.49
C VAL A 118 -10.22 13.11 -8.10
N MET A 119 -9.98 14.06 -9.03
CA MET A 119 -9.32 15.32 -8.71
C MET A 119 -10.15 16.17 -7.74
N GLN A 120 -11.45 16.25 -7.95
CA GLN A 120 -12.35 16.97 -7.05
C GLN A 120 -12.39 16.34 -5.67
N ARG A 121 -12.53 15.02 -5.60
CA ARG A 121 -12.56 14.27 -4.34
C ARG A 121 -11.29 14.43 -3.50
N LEU A 122 -10.14 14.68 -4.15
CA LEU A 122 -8.84 14.86 -3.51
C LEU A 122 -8.43 16.34 -3.35
N GLY A 123 -9.31 17.29 -3.70
CA GLY A 123 -9.05 18.70 -3.56
C GLY A 123 -7.89 19.22 -4.43
N ILE A 124 -7.70 18.62 -5.62
CA ILE A 124 -6.64 18.99 -6.58
C ILE A 124 -7.16 19.43 -7.95
N ALA A 125 -8.47 19.66 -8.08
CA ALA A 125 -9.10 20.00 -9.35
C ALA A 125 -8.56 21.32 -9.94
N GLU A 126 -8.28 22.33 -9.10
CA GLU A 126 -7.70 23.61 -9.52
C GLU A 126 -6.27 23.48 -10.07
N HIS A 127 -5.57 22.39 -9.71
CA HIS A 127 -4.23 22.08 -10.16
C HIS A 127 -4.19 21.15 -11.39
N ALA A 128 -5.34 20.84 -11.99
CA ALA A 128 -5.49 19.87 -13.09
C ALA A 128 -4.52 20.14 -14.27
N ARG A 129 -4.25 21.39 -14.58
CA ARG A 129 -3.38 21.83 -15.69
C ARG A 129 -1.93 22.10 -15.28
N ARG A 130 -1.58 21.93 -14.00
CA ARG A 130 -0.19 22.12 -13.54
C ARG A 130 0.61 20.85 -13.80
N PRO A 131 1.84 20.95 -14.32
CA PRO A 131 2.72 19.78 -14.46
C PRO A 131 3.14 19.30 -13.07
N VAL A 132 3.34 17.98 -12.93
CA VAL A 132 3.60 17.34 -11.62
C VAL A 132 4.86 17.89 -10.96
N TRP A 133 5.91 18.22 -11.72
CA TRP A 133 7.13 18.81 -11.17
C TRP A 133 6.92 20.18 -10.49
N ALA A 134 5.85 20.91 -10.84
CA ALA A 134 5.52 22.21 -10.25
C ALA A 134 4.57 22.11 -9.03
N LEU A 135 4.24 20.90 -8.58
CA LEU A 135 3.40 20.68 -7.41
C LEU A 135 4.22 20.68 -6.12
N SER A 136 3.59 21.11 -5.03
CA SER A 136 4.12 20.82 -3.70
C SER A 136 4.09 19.31 -3.43
N ARG A 137 4.90 18.85 -2.46
CA ARG A 137 4.95 17.44 -2.08
C ARG A 137 3.58 16.87 -1.73
N GLY A 138 2.77 17.61 -0.96
CA GLY A 138 1.40 17.20 -0.58
C GLY A 138 0.47 17.09 -1.79
N LEU A 139 0.52 18.05 -2.73
CA LEU A 139 -0.26 17.99 -3.97
C LEU A 139 0.18 16.83 -4.87
N ALA A 140 1.47 16.58 -4.98
CA ALA A 140 1.99 15.43 -5.73
C ALA A 140 1.54 14.09 -5.11
N GLN A 141 1.49 14.01 -3.78
CA GLN A 141 0.97 12.84 -3.08
C GLN A 141 -0.53 12.65 -3.35
N ARG A 142 -1.35 13.72 -3.29
CA ARG A 142 -2.77 13.65 -3.64
C ARG A 142 -2.97 13.23 -5.11
N ALA A 143 -2.13 13.69 -6.01
CA ALA A 143 -2.15 13.27 -7.41
C ALA A 143 -1.77 11.78 -7.57
N ALA A 144 -0.82 11.27 -6.80
CA ALA A 144 -0.47 9.84 -6.77
C ALA A 144 -1.63 8.97 -6.23
N ILE A 145 -2.35 9.46 -5.23
CA ILE A 145 -3.57 8.81 -4.72
C ILE A 145 -4.65 8.82 -5.81
N ALA A 146 -4.86 9.96 -6.50
CA ALA A 146 -5.82 10.07 -7.61
C ALA A 146 -5.51 9.02 -8.70
N ARG A 147 -4.24 8.88 -9.07
CA ARG A 147 -3.79 7.86 -10.01
C ARG A 147 -4.14 6.44 -9.56
N ALA A 148 -3.92 6.12 -8.28
CA ALA A 148 -4.23 4.80 -7.75
C ALA A 148 -5.74 4.50 -7.71
N LEU A 149 -6.59 5.53 -7.68
CA LEU A 149 -8.05 5.40 -7.59
C LEU A 149 -8.77 5.49 -8.94
N ILE A 150 -8.09 5.90 -10.01
CA ILE A 150 -8.70 6.25 -11.31
C ILE A 150 -9.53 5.12 -11.94
N HIS A 151 -9.16 3.88 -11.69
CA HIS A 151 -9.79 2.67 -12.23
C HIS A 151 -10.70 1.95 -11.22
N GLU A 152 -11.08 2.61 -10.12
CA GLU A 152 -11.94 2.08 -9.05
C GLU A 152 -11.47 0.74 -8.46
N PRO A 153 -10.27 0.67 -7.94
CA PRO A 153 -9.74 -0.58 -7.42
C PRO A 153 -10.60 -1.13 -6.28
N ARG A 154 -10.68 -2.46 -6.21
CA ARG A 154 -11.31 -3.18 -5.07
C ARG A 154 -10.34 -3.38 -3.92
N VAL A 155 -9.06 -3.37 -4.20
CA VAL A 155 -7.97 -3.53 -3.23
C VAL A 155 -7.01 -2.35 -3.34
N LEU A 156 -6.67 -1.74 -2.22
CA LEU A 156 -5.65 -0.69 -2.13
C LEU A 156 -4.45 -1.23 -1.35
N LEU A 157 -3.29 -1.16 -1.97
CA LEU A 157 -2.01 -1.53 -1.37
C LEU A 157 -1.19 -0.25 -1.17
N LEU A 158 -0.85 0.07 0.07
CA LEU A 158 -0.27 1.34 0.49
C LEU A 158 1.05 1.09 1.22
N ASP A 159 2.16 1.59 0.66
CA ASP A 159 3.50 1.46 1.25
C ASP A 159 3.94 2.82 1.81
N GLU A 160 3.99 2.93 3.14
CA GLU A 160 4.31 4.16 3.89
C GLU A 160 3.49 5.38 3.42
N PRO A 161 2.15 5.29 3.35
CA PRO A 161 1.32 6.27 2.64
C PRO A 161 1.26 7.66 3.30
N PHE A 162 1.59 7.78 4.57
CA PHE A 162 1.57 9.04 5.33
C PHE A 162 2.91 9.78 5.29
N THR A 163 3.97 9.14 4.80
CA THR A 163 5.30 9.75 4.78
C THR A 163 5.32 11.01 3.95
N GLY A 164 5.66 12.13 4.60
CA GLY A 164 5.77 13.46 3.97
C GLY A 164 4.46 14.21 3.80
N LEU A 165 3.39 13.73 4.41
CA LEU A 165 2.17 14.52 4.62
C LEU A 165 2.30 15.34 5.90
N ASP A 166 1.77 16.57 5.89
CA ASP A 166 1.52 17.32 7.11
C ASP A 166 0.28 16.75 7.86
N LEU A 167 0.03 17.24 9.06
CA LEU A 167 -1.06 16.75 9.91
C LEU A 167 -2.43 16.86 9.26
N ALA A 168 -2.69 17.95 8.53
CA ALA A 168 -3.98 18.19 7.88
C ALA A 168 -4.17 17.22 6.70
N ALA A 169 -3.17 17.09 5.82
CA ALA A 169 -3.20 16.16 4.70
C ALA A 169 -3.29 14.70 5.17
N ALA A 170 -2.60 14.34 6.25
CA ALA A 170 -2.70 13.00 6.83
C ALA A 170 -4.11 12.72 7.38
N ALA A 171 -4.76 13.69 8.03
CA ALA A 171 -6.13 13.56 8.51
C ALA A 171 -7.13 13.39 7.37
N GLU A 172 -7.02 14.21 6.32
CA GLU A 172 -7.88 14.09 5.12
C GLU A 172 -7.68 12.73 4.43
N PHE A 173 -6.44 12.27 4.34
CA PHE A 173 -6.16 10.97 3.73
C PHE A 173 -6.71 9.81 4.56
N ARG A 174 -6.63 9.87 5.89
CA ARG A 174 -7.29 8.90 6.78
C ARG A 174 -8.80 8.88 6.58
N ALA A 175 -9.43 10.04 6.50
CA ALA A 175 -10.87 10.14 6.24
C ALA A 175 -11.24 9.50 4.89
N LEU A 176 -10.45 9.76 3.84
CA LEU A 176 -10.62 9.14 2.53
C LEU A 176 -10.51 7.61 2.61
N LEU A 177 -9.47 7.07 3.26
CA LEU A 177 -9.29 5.62 3.40
C LEU A 177 -10.45 4.98 4.17
N SER A 178 -10.96 5.65 5.21
CA SER A 178 -12.14 5.19 5.96
C SER A 178 -13.39 5.14 5.09
N GLN A 179 -13.61 6.15 4.24
CA GLN A 179 -14.72 6.15 3.28
C GLN A 179 -14.58 5.02 2.25
N LEU A 180 -13.38 4.80 1.71
CA LEU A 180 -13.10 3.74 0.74
C LEU A 180 -13.34 2.36 1.35
N ARG A 181 -12.93 2.15 2.60
CA ARG A 181 -13.24 0.94 3.36
C ARG A 181 -14.76 0.76 3.54
N GLY A 182 -15.46 1.80 3.96
CA GLY A 182 -16.92 1.79 4.11
C GLY A 182 -17.67 1.43 2.82
N ALA A 183 -17.09 1.74 1.65
CA ALA A 183 -17.56 1.32 0.34
C ALA A 183 -17.15 -0.12 -0.05
N GLY A 184 -16.73 -0.93 0.91
CA GLY A 184 -16.40 -2.36 0.72
C GLY A 184 -15.03 -2.63 0.10
N ARG A 185 -14.12 -1.66 -0.01
CA ARG A 185 -12.76 -1.90 -0.49
C ARG A 185 -11.91 -2.56 0.60
N VAL A 186 -11.01 -3.43 0.16
CA VAL A 186 -9.95 -3.97 1.01
C VAL A 186 -8.76 -3.01 0.99
N VAL A 187 -8.20 -2.73 2.15
CA VAL A 187 -6.98 -1.91 2.26
C VAL A 187 -5.89 -2.72 2.95
N VAL A 188 -4.70 -2.74 2.39
CA VAL A 188 -3.49 -3.22 3.07
C VAL A 188 -2.50 -2.08 3.12
N LEU A 189 -2.15 -1.65 4.32
CA LEU A 189 -1.16 -0.60 4.49
C LEU A 189 0.06 -1.14 5.24
N ALA A 190 1.24 -0.86 4.74
CA ALA A 190 2.51 -1.14 5.38
C ALA A 190 3.09 0.16 5.92
N THR A 191 3.43 0.19 7.20
CA THR A 191 4.06 1.36 7.82
C THR A 191 4.90 0.95 9.04
N HIS A 192 5.85 1.79 9.42
CA HIS A 192 6.56 1.68 10.68
C HIS A 192 5.90 2.55 11.78
N ASN A 193 5.00 3.46 11.42
CA ASN A 193 4.25 4.30 12.35
C ASN A 193 2.97 3.58 12.83
N VAL A 194 3.06 2.98 14.01
CA VAL A 194 1.94 2.21 14.57
C VAL A 194 0.71 3.08 14.87
N GLY A 195 0.92 4.31 15.34
CA GLY A 195 -0.18 5.23 15.66
C GLY A 195 -1.09 5.49 14.46
N GLU A 196 -0.49 5.89 13.34
CA GLU A 196 -1.24 6.21 12.10
C GLU A 196 -1.94 4.99 11.49
N GLY A 197 -1.23 3.85 11.45
CA GLY A 197 -1.78 2.64 10.84
C GLY A 197 -2.88 2.01 11.68
N ALA A 198 -2.75 2.00 13.01
CA ALA A 198 -3.71 1.39 13.92
C ALA A 198 -5.08 2.09 13.92
N GLU A 199 -5.14 3.40 13.68
CA GLU A 199 -6.42 4.12 13.57
C GLU A 199 -7.32 3.58 12.46
N LEU A 200 -6.73 3.17 11.33
CA LEU A 200 -7.44 2.68 10.16
C LEU A 200 -7.72 1.18 10.19
N ALA A 201 -6.94 0.44 10.96
CA ALA A 201 -6.92 -1.02 10.95
C ALA A 201 -8.22 -1.65 11.48
N THR A 202 -8.73 -2.66 10.80
CA THR A 202 -9.61 -3.68 11.35
C THR A 202 -8.81 -4.86 11.87
N ASP A 203 -7.68 -5.12 11.21
CA ASP A 203 -6.75 -6.22 11.49
C ASP A 203 -5.32 -5.67 11.54
N VAL A 204 -4.51 -6.22 12.43
CA VAL A 204 -3.11 -5.82 12.62
C VAL A 204 -2.19 -7.00 12.45
N ALA A 205 -1.06 -6.78 11.78
CA ALA A 205 0.01 -7.75 11.66
C ALA A 205 1.34 -7.10 12.06
N PHE A 206 2.16 -7.81 12.82
CA PHE A 206 3.54 -7.43 13.13
C PHE A 206 4.48 -8.31 12.33
N GLN A 207 5.21 -7.70 11.39
CA GLN A 207 6.11 -8.42 10.50
C GLN A 207 7.56 -8.24 10.94
N ARG A 208 8.27 -9.36 11.08
CA ARG A 208 9.68 -9.41 11.42
C ARG A 208 10.39 -10.52 10.66
N ARG A 209 11.50 -10.21 9.99
CA ARG A 209 12.30 -11.17 9.22
C ARG A 209 11.45 -12.01 8.25
N GLY A 210 10.51 -11.38 7.57
CA GLY A 210 9.64 -12.01 6.59
C GLY A 210 8.41 -12.73 7.13
N ARG A 211 8.24 -12.87 8.46
CA ARG A 211 7.12 -13.58 9.10
C ARG A 211 6.17 -12.65 9.81
N PHE A 212 4.91 -13.01 9.89
CA PHE A 212 3.99 -12.43 10.85
C PHE A 212 4.23 -13.06 12.23
N VAL A 213 4.82 -12.28 13.15
CA VAL A 213 4.97 -12.67 14.55
C VAL A 213 3.69 -12.43 15.36
N HIS A 214 2.79 -11.64 14.82
CA HIS A 214 1.44 -11.40 15.33
C HIS A 214 0.49 -11.11 14.17
N PHE A 215 -0.69 -11.69 14.18
CA PHE A 215 -1.80 -11.36 13.29
C PHE A 215 -3.11 -11.56 14.04
N ALA A 216 -3.89 -10.49 14.19
CA ALA A 216 -5.17 -10.53 14.89
C ALA A 216 -6.10 -9.40 14.46
N PRO A 217 -7.43 -9.55 14.60
CA PRO A 217 -8.36 -8.42 14.56
C PRO A 217 -7.94 -7.38 15.59
N ARG A 218 -8.08 -6.10 15.25
CA ARG A 218 -7.82 -4.98 16.19
C ARG A 218 -8.76 -5.04 17.39
N GLY A 219 -10.01 -5.45 17.21
CA GLY A 219 -10.95 -5.72 18.31
C GLY A 219 -11.28 -4.50 19.18
N GLY A 220 -11.32 -3.30 18.61
CA GLY A 220 -11.62 -2.07 19.34
C GLY A 220 -10.46 -1.50 20.18
N ARG A 221 -9.30 -2.16 20.21
CA ARG A 221 -8.11 -1.69 20.93
C ARG A 221 -7.67 -0.30 20.46
N ALA A 222 -7.27 0.54 21.41
CA ALA A 222 -6.75 1.87 21.10
C ALA A 222 -5.39 1.77 20.36
N PRO A 223 -5.01 2.78 19.54
CA PRO A 223 -3.70 2.80 18.88
C PRO A 223 -2.52 2.66 19.86
N ALA A 224 -2.62 3.22 21.06
CA ALA A 224 -1.60 3.10 22.10
C ALA A 224 -1.40 1.66 22.59
N GLU A 225 -2.48 0.88 22.72
CA GLU A 225 -2.43 -0.52 23.10
C GLU A 225 -1.78 -1.38 22.02
N ILE A 226 -2.09 -1.10 20.74
CA ILE A 226 -1.43 -1.75 19.62
C ILE A 226 0.07 -1.41 19.57
N ALA A 227 0.44 -0.16 19.85
CA ALA A 227 1.83 0.25 19.93
C ALA A 227 2.59 -0.45 21.06
N GLU A 228 1.95 -0.68 22.20
CA GLU A 228 2.53 -1.43 23.31
C GLU A 228 2.70 -2.90 22.96
N GLN A 229 1.70 -3.53 22.34
CA GLN A 229 1.81 -4.91 21.85
C GLN A 229 2.92 -5.07 20.82
N TYR A 230 3.04 -4.10 19.90
CA TYR A 230 4.10 -4.09 18.91
C TYR A 230 5.48 -4.00 19.56
N ARG A 231 5.67 -3.10 20.56
CA ARG A 231 6.93 -2.99 21.30
C ARG A 231 7.30 -4.29 22.00
N ARG A 232 6.34 -4.96 22.66
CA ARG A 232 6.55 -6.26 23.31
C ARG A 232 6.91 -7.34 22.30
N ALA A 233 6.17 -7.46 21.20
CA ALA A 233 6.42 -8.46 20.17
C ALA A 233 7.80 -8.33 19.49
N LEU A 234 8.37 -7.12 19.47
CA LEU A 234 9.69 -6.86 18.88
C LEU A 234 10.79 -6.71 19.93
N GLY A 235 10.45 -6.31 21.17
CA GLY A 235 11.41 -5.99 22.25
C GLY A 235 12.00 -7.22 22.92
N ASP A 236 11.32 -8.36 22.95
CA ASP A 236 11.82 -9.61 23.56
C ASP A 236 12.90 -10.33 22.75
N ALA A 237 13.48 -9.68 21.76
CA ALA A 237 14.49 -10.29 20.90
C ALA A 237 15.74 -9.42 20.68
N GLY A 238 15.99 -8.49 21.57
CA GLY A 238 17.17 -7.62 21.64
C GLY A 238 18.01 -7.82 22.93
N ALA A 239 17.85 -8.96 23.62
CA ALA A 239 18.73 -9.39 24.70
C ALA A 239 19.58 -10.59 24.22
#